data_073fa18c23a331450e67afd313a3c427
#
_entry.id   073fa18c23a331450e67afd313a3c427
#
_cell.length_a   1.000
_cell.length_b   1.000
_cell.length_c   1.000
_cell.angle_alpha   90.00
_cell.angle_beta   90.00
_cell.angle_gamma   90.00
#
_symmetry.space_group_name_H-M   'P 1'
#
loop_
_entity.id
_entity.type
_entity.pdbx_description
1 polymer ?
#
loop_
_entity_poly.entity_id
_entity_poly.type
_entity_poly.pdbx_seq_one_letter_code
_entity_poly.pdbx_strand_id
1 'polypeptide(L)'
;MCAIAGMIGAHLEERSLRKLLETMQPRGPDGSGVFQNKNVTLLHTRLAIIDPAGGQQPMILDWAGERYVLTYNGELYNTQELRHRLISRGHTFRTHSDTEVVLHAYAEYGTGCTELFNGIFAFGVWEVNARRLFLARDRIGRALQRHAEEILRHGGPGQIPVQDG
;
A
#
# COMPACT_ATOMS: atom_id res chain seq x y z
N MET A 1 7.28 -2.57 -12.85
CA MET A 1 6.93 -2.03 -11.51
C MET A 1 5.46 -1.68 -11.51
N CYS A 2 4.76 -2.01 -10.45
CA CYS A 2 3.34 -1.71 -10.25
C CYS A 2 3.05 -0.20 -10.28
N ALA A 3 1.78 0.19 -10.32
CA ALA A 3 1.36 1.54 -10.00
C ALA A 3 0.34 1.52 -8.86
N ILE A 4 0.41 2.53 -8.02
CA ILE A 4 -0.50 2.75 -6.90
C ILE A 4 -1.09 4.15 -7.00
N ALA A 5 -2.34 4.29 -6.62
CA ALA A 5 -3.02 5.58 -6.50
C ALA A 5 -4.04 5.54 -5.37
N GLY A 6 -4.39 6.69 -4.84
CA GLY A 6 -5.41 6.79 -3.81
C GLY A 6 -6.02 8.18 -3.71
N MET A 7 -7.21 8.24 -3.13
CA MET A 7 -7.95 9.48 -2.89
C MET A 7 -8.69 9.38 -1.57
N ILE A 8 -8.66 10.43 -0.77
CA ILE A 8 -9.39 10.55 0.49
C ILE A 8 -10.59 11.45 0.30
N GLY A 9 -11.70 11.11 0.96
CA GLY A 9 -12.89 11.96 1.03
C GLY A 9 -13.73 12.00 -0.25
N ALA A 10 -13.40 11.19 -1.25
CA ALA A 10 -14.17 11.08 -2.48
C ALA A 10 -14.52 9.65 -2.83
N HIS A 11 -15.75 9.46 -3.25
CA HIS A 11 -16.22 8.24 -3.88
C HIS A 11 -16.16 8.44 -5.39
N LEU A 12 -15.36 7.63 -6.07
CA LEU A 12 -15.23 7.71 -7.52
C LEU A 12 -16.32 6.87 -8.20
N GLU A 13 -16.96 7.45 -9.20
CA GLU A 13 -17.85 6.72 -10.10
C GLU A 13 -17.06 5.70 -10.93
N GLU A 14 -17.72 4.62 -11.33
CA GLU A 14 -17.12 3.51 -12.09
C GLU A 14 -16.36 3.98 -13.34
N ARG A 15 -16.90 4.97 -14.05
CA ARG A 15 -16.25 5.54 -15.24
C ARG A 15 -14.90 6.18 -14.91
N SER A 16 -14.83 6.90 -13.81
CA SER A 16 -13.60 7.56 -13.34
C SER A 16 -12.56 6.53 -12.88
N LEU A 17 -13.00 5.51 -12.12
CA LEU A 17 -12.15 4.38 -11.71
C LEU A 17 -11.53 3.68 -12.92
N ARG A 18 -12.35 3.36 -13.91
CA ARG A 18 -11.90 2.70 -15.16
C ARG A 18 -10.85 3.55 -15.88
N LYS A 19 -11.08 4.83 -16.07
CA LYS A 19 -10.13 5.75 -16.71
C LYS A 19 -8.81 5.85 -15.97
N LEU A 20 -8.84 5.89 -14.62
CA LEU A 20 -7.63 5.89 -13.80
C LEU A 20 -6.85 4.59 -13.95
N LEU A 21 -7.53 3.43 -13.89
CA LEU A 21 -6.90 2.13 -14.06
C LEU A 21 -6.27 1.99 -15.45
N GLU A 22 -6.96 2.44 -16.51
CA GLU A 22 -6.41 2.48 -17.88
C GLU A 22 -5.14 3.32 -17.97
N THR A 23 -5.10 4.47 -17.27
CA THR A 23 -3.91 5.33 -17.20
C THR A 23 -2.74 4.66 -16.48
N MET A 24 -3.05 3.85 -15.46
CA MET A 24 -2.06 3.13 -14.65
C MET A 24 -1.57 1.82 -15.31
N GLN A 25 -2.38 1.21 -16.17
CA GLN A 25 -2.15 -0.10 -16.78
C GLN A 25 -0.77 -0.27 -17.45
N PRO A 26 -0.19 0.73 -18.16
CA PRO A 26 1.13 0.55 -18.77
C PRO A 26 2.25 0.21 -17.78
N ARG A 27 2.06 0.50 -16.49
CA ARG A 27 3.02 0.17 -15.43
C ARG A 27 2.76 -1.20 -14.78
N GLY A 28 1.53 -1.69 -14.86
CA GLY A 28 1.12 -2.94 -14.25
C GLY A 28 0.07 -3.66 -15.09
N PRO A 29 0.48 -4.31 -16.20
CA PRO A 29 -0.46 -4.87 -17.16
C PRO A 29 -1.11 -6.19 -16.72
N ASP A 30 -0.58 -6.85 -15.69
CA ASP A 30 -0.94 -8.23 -15.33
C ASP A 30 -2.18 -8.32 -14.42
N GLY A 31 -2.66 -7.18 -13.92
CA GLY A 31 -3.87 -7.14 -13.11
C GLY A 31 -4.13 -5.77 -12.52
N SER A 32 -5.33 -5.59 -12.00
CA SER A 32 -5.72 -4.40 -11.30
C SER A 32 -6.62 -4.70 -10.10
N GLY A 33 -6.65 -3.81 -9.14
CA GLY A 33 -7.55 -3.90 -8.01
C GLY A 33 -7.95 -2.53 -7.48
N VAL A 34 -9.11 -2.51 -6.85
CA VAL A 34 -9.71 -1.32 -6.25
C VAL A 34 -10.27 -1.68 -4.89
N PHE A 35 -9.93 -0.88 -3.90
CA PHE A 35 -10.67 -0.81 -2.65
C PHE A 35 -11.31 0.56 -2.56
N GLN A 36 -12.62 0.60 -2.33
CA GLN A 36 -13.34 1.85 -2.19
C GLN A 36 -14.38 1.76 -1.11
N ASN A 37 -14.40 2.77 -0.25
CA ASN A 37 -15.49 3.04 0.67
C ASN A 37 -15.84 4.54 0.65
N LYS A 38 -16.70 5.00 1.56
CA LYS A 38 -17.11 6.42 1.60
C LYS A 38 -15.98 7.40 1.95
N ASN A 39 -14.85 6.93 2.48
CA ASN A 39 -13.78 7.77 2.99
C ASN A 39 -12.51 7.72 2.14
N VAL A 40 -12.29 6.62 1.41
CA VAL A 40 -11.06 6.40 0.65
C VAL A 40 -11.32 5.56 -0.59
N THR A 41 -10.58 5.83 -1.63
CA THR A 41 -10.41 4.98 -2.81
C THR A 41 -8.92 4.66 -2.95
N LEU A 42 -8.55 3.38 -2.99
CA LEU A 42 -7.19 2.90 -3.26
C LEU A 42 -7.21 2.07 -4.54
N LEU A 43 -6.26 2.32 -5.44
CA LEU A 43 -6.12 1.62 -6.71
C LEU A 43 -4.72 1.02 -6.81
N HIS A 44 -4.66 -0.10 -7.49
CA HIS A 44 -3.42 -0.79 -7.80
C HIS A 44 -3.47 -1.36 -9.22
N THR A 45 -2.36 -1.24 -9.98
CA THR A 45 -2.13 -2.04 -11.18
C THR A 45 -0.85 -2.82 -11.00
N ARG A 46 -0.88 -4.11 -11.35
CA ARG A 46 0.12 -5.09 -11.01
C ARG A 46 1.02 -5.44 -12.17
N LEU A 47 2.33 -5.47 -11.91
CA LEU A 47 3.31 -6.23 -12.66
C LEU A 47 3.71 -7.43 -11.80
N ALA A 48 3.31 -8.63 -12.18
CA ALA A 48 3.46 -9.84 -11.38
C ALA A 48 4.86 -10.45 -11.59
N ILE A 49 5.83 -10.06 -10.75
CA ILE A 49 7.20 -10.58 -10.78
C ILE A 49 7.39 -11.62 -9.68
N ILE A 50 6.94 -11.30 -8.46
CA ILE A 50 7.06 -12.17 -7.28
C ILE A 50 5.67 -12.68 -6.94
N ASP A 51 5.56 -13.98 -6.67
CA ASP A 51 4.34 -14.71 -6.30
C ASP A 51 3.12 -14.33 -7.17
N PRO A 52 3.05 -14.80 -8.44
CA PRO A 52 1.94 -14.46 -9.34
C PRO A 52 0.56 -14.82 -8.79
N ALA A 53 0.46 -15.87 -7.98
CA ALA A 53 -0.80 -16.35 -7.39
C ALA A 53 -1.21 -15.56 -6.13
N GLY A 54 -0.21 -15.11 -5.34
CA GLY A 54 -0.43 -14.28 -4.16
C GLY A 54 -0.19 -12.79 -4.44
N GLY A 55 -0.20 -11.95 -3.41
CA GLY A 55 0.17 -10.54 -3.54
C GLY A 55 -0.82 -9.67 -4.32
N GLN A 56 -2.08 -10.09 -4.45
CA GLN A 56 -3.14 -9.23 -5.00
C GLN A 56 -3.37 -8.01 -4.11
N GLN A 57 -3.62 -6.87 -4.75
CA GLN A 57 -3.79 -5.60 -4.06
C GLN A 57 -4.98 -4.81 -4.63
N PRO A 58 -5.58 -3.90 -3.82
CA PRO A 58 -5.25 -3.61 -2.42
C PRO A 58 -5.42 -4.83 -1.52
N MET A 59 -4.42 -5.09 -0.63
CA MET A 59 -4.42 -6.23 0.27
C MET A 59 -5.07 -5.85 1.61
N ILE A 60 -5.88 -6.74 2.16
CA ILE A 60 -6.63 -6.50 3.39
C ILE A 60 -6.15 -7.43 4.50
N LEU A 61 -5.98 -6.87 5.70
CA LEU A 61 -5.65 -7.59 6.92
C LEU A 61 -6.55 -7.11 8.06
N ASP A 62 -7.17 -8.03 8.78
CA ASP A 62 -7.81 -7.78 10.06
C ASP A 62 -6.84 -8.21 11.17
N TRP A 63 -6.43 -7.28 12.02
CA TRP A 63 -5.49 -7.50 13.11
C TRP A 63 -5.79 -6.63 14.32
N ALA A 64 -5.82 -7.24 15.52
CA ALA A 64 -6.02 -6.53 16.79
C ALA A 64 -7.24 -5.59 16.81
N GLY A 65 -8.34 -5.97 16.12
CA GLY A 65 -9.58 -5.19 16.07
C GLY A 65 -9.59 -4.05 15.04
N GLU A 66 -8.50 -3.85 14.28
CA GLU A 66 -8.44 -2.89 13.19
C GLU A 66 -8.41 -3.62 11.83
N ARG A 67 -8.97 -3.01 10.81
CA ARG A 67 -8.86 -3.44 9.42
C ARG A 67 -7.92 -2.52 8.66
N TYR A 68 -6.87 -3.12 8.12
CA TYR A 68 -5.85 -2.46 7.33
C TYR A 68 -6.03 -2.79 5.86
N VAL A 69 -5.87 -1.79 4.98
CA VAL A 69 -5.90 -1.95 3.53
C VAL A 69 -4.65 -1.33 2.93
N LEU A 70 -3.80 -2.17 2.34
CA LEU A 70 -2.52 -1.77 1.77
C LEU A 70 -2.59 -1.69 0.25
N THR A 71 -2.00 -0.62 -0.29
CA THR A 71 -1.52 -0.56 -1.68
C THR A 71 -0.02 -0.28 -1.67
N TYR A 72 0.75 -1.11 -2.40
CA TYR A 72 2.22 -1.15 -2.32
C TYR A 72 2.82 -1.34 -3.71
N ASN A 73 3.88 -0.58 -3.97
CA ASN A 73 4.75 -0.76 -5.12
C ASN A 73 6.20 -0.74 -4.65
N GLY A 74 6.88 -1.85 -4.74
CA GLY A 74 8.26 -1.96 -4.25
C GLY A 74 8.80 -3.37 -4.27
N GLU A 75 9.94 -3.52 -3.62
CA GLU A 75 10.62 -4.78 -3.35
C GLU A 75 11.36 -4.67 -2.02
N LEU A 76 11.01 -5.50 -1.04
CA LEU A 76 11.73 -5.63 0.22
C LEU A 76 12.76 -6.74 0.14
N TYR A 77 14.03 -6.41 0.40
CA TYR A 77 15.15 -7.35 0.35
C TYR A 77 15.25 -8.20 1.62
N ASN A 78 14.82 -7.68 2.78
CA ASN A 78 14.85 -8.38 4.06
C ASN A 78 13.50 -9.04 4.44
N THR A 79 12.70 -9.43 3.45
CA THR A 79 11.36 -10.03 3.59
C THR A 79 11.36 -11.25 4.53
N GLN A 80 12.34 -12.16 4.39
CA GLN A 80 12.40 -13.39 5.18
C GLN A 80 12.66 -13.12 6.66
N GLU A 81 13.58 -12.21 6.97
CA GLU A 81 13.89 -11.79 8.33
C GLU A 81 12.66 -11.21 9.02
N LEU A 82 11.99 -10.25 8.35
CA LEU A 82 10.77 -9.62 8.85
C LEU A 82 9.65 -10.64 9.05
N ARG A 83 9.47 -11.56 8.12
CA ARG A 83 8.48 -12.63 8.22
C ARG A 83 8.70 -13.49 9.45
N HIS A 84 9.93 -13.97 9.70
CA HIS A 84 10.24 -14.76 10.89
C HIS A 84 9.98 -13.98 12.18
N ARG A 85 10.36 -12.71 12.22
CA ARG A 85 10.12 -11.82 13.36
C ARG A 85 8.61 -11.62 13.62
N LEU A 86 7.81 -11.48 12.59
CA LEU A 86 6.35 -11.32 12.70
C LEU A 86 5.67 -12.64 13.14
N ILE A 87 6.11 -13.79 12.61
CA ILE A 87 5.63 -15.11 13.04
C ILE A 87 5.88 -15.32 14.55
N SER A 88 7.04 -14.93 15.06
CA SER A 88 7.33 -15.03 16.48
C SER A 88 6.44 -14.13 17.37
N ARG A 89 5.73 -13.17 16.77
CA ARG A 89 4.73 -12.30 17.39
C ARG A 89 3.28 -12.72 17.15
N GLY A 90 3.08 -13.91 16.55
CA GLY A 90 1.76 -14.50 16.36
C GLY A 90 1.12 -14.21 14.99
N HIS A 91 1.80 -13.52 14.09
CA HIS A 91 1.29 -13.31 12.73
C HIS A 91 1.33 -14.60 11.91
N THR A 92 0.30 -14.79 11.07
CA THR A 92 0.21 -15.91 10.12
C THR A 92 0.10 -15.37 8.70
N PHE A 93 0.81 -15.99 7.78
CA PHE A 93 0.91 -15.56 6.39
C PHE A 93 0.19 -16.54 5.45
N ARG A 94 -0.44 -16.02 4.42
CA ARG A 94 -1.18 -16.80 3.40
C ARG A 94 -0.45 -16.86 2.07
N THR A 95 0.47 -15.92 1.84
CA THR A 95 1.23 -15.78 0.59
C THR A 95 2.72 -15.74 0.86
N HIS A 96 3.52 -15.78 -0.19
CA HIS A 96 4.96 -15.57 -0.11
C HIS A 96 5.39 -14.15 -0.50
N SER A 97 4.41 -13.25 -0.76
CA SER A 97 4.68 -11.89 -1.21
C SER A 97 5.29 -11.03 -0.10
N ASP A 98 6.13 -10.10 -0.49
CA ASP A 98 6.63 -9.02 0.35
C ASP A 98 5.51 -8.02 0.73
N THR A 99 4.51 -7.85 -0.14
CA THR A 99 3.29 -7.07 0.12
C THR A 99 2.63 -7.47 1.44
N GLU A 100 2.48 -8.78 1.68
CA GLU A 100 1.88 -9.28 2.93
C GLU A 100 2.77 -8.97 4.13
N VAL A 101 4.10 -9.06 3.98
CA VAL A 101 5.06 -8.72 5.03
C VAL A 101 5.00 -7.23 5.38
N VAL A 102 4.90 -6.34 4.39
CA VAL A 102 4.71 -4.90 4.61
C VAL A 102 3.45 -4.63 5.42
N LEU A 103 2.33 -5.26 5.05
CA LEU A 103 1.04 -5.08 5.70
C LEU A 103 1.07 -5.54 7.16
N HIS A 104 1.62 -6.73 7.42
CA HIS A 104 1.76 -7.26 8.77
C HIS A 104 2.75 -6.45 9.61
N ALA A 105 3.84 -5.96 9.02
CA ALA A 105 4.79 -5.09 9.72
C ALA A 105 4.14 -3.76 10.13
N TYR A 106 3.32 -3.18 9.25
CA TYR A 106 2.57 -1.98 9.63
C TYR A 106 1.54 -2.25 10.74
N ALA A 107 0.81 -3.35 10.66
CA ALA A 107 -0.17 -3.72 11.68
C ALA A 107 0.47 -3.95 13.07
N GLU A 108 1.72 -4.45 13.11
CA GLU A 108 2.46 -4.72 14.36
C GLU A 108 3.19 -3.49 14.91
N TYR A 109 3.87 -2.72 14.04
CA TYR A 109 4.78 -1.65 14.46
C TYR A 109 4.27 -0.23 14.15
N GLY A 110 3.11 -0.12 13.49
CA GLY A 110 2.58 1.17 13.05
C GLY A 110 3.55 1.86 12.09
N THR A 111 3.68 3.17 12.23
CA THR A 111 4.56 4.01 11.39
C THR A 111 6.05 3.66 11.52
N GLY A 112 6.47 3.10 12.65
CA GLY A 112 7.85 2.64 12.89
C GLY A 112 8.28 1.46 12.01
N CYS A 113 7.36 0.81 11.28
CA CYS A 113 7.72 -0.30 10.40
C CYS A 113 8.73 0.09 9.32
N THR A 114 8.71 1.35 8.87
CA THR A 114 9.62 1.84 7.82
C THR A 114 11.10 1.81 8.21
N GLU A 115 11.40 1.92 9.49
CA GLU A 115 12.77 1.81 10.02
C GLU A 115 13.35 0.39 9.92
N LEU A 116 12.46 -0.60 9.79
CA LEU A 116 12.83 -2.01 9.68
C LEU A 116 13.00 -2.44 8.21
N PHE A 117 12.57 -1.63 7.26
CA PHE A 117 12.54 -2.00 5.85
C PHE A 117 13.88 -1.75 5.18
N ASN A 118 14.37 -2.78 4.49
CA ASN A 118 15.49 -2.68 3.56
C ASN A 118 14.96 -3.00 2.17
N GLY A 119 14.86 -1.98 1.30
CA GLY A 119 14.28 -2.15 -0.03
C GLY A 119 13.96 -0.83 -0.71
N ILE A 120 13.33 -0.93 -1.85
CA ILE A 120 12.80 0.19 -2.64
C ILE A 120 11.28 0.09 -2.58
N PHE A 121 10.61 1.10 -2.05
CA PHE A 121 9.17 1.02 -1.86
C PHE A 121 8.45 2.37 -1.84
N ALA A 122 7.17 2.30 -2.21
CA ALA A 122 6.16 3.28 -1.84
C ALA A 122 4.87 2.54 -1.51
N PHE A 123 4.20 2.94 -0.45
CA PHE A 123 2.94 2.32 -0.06
C PHE A 123 2.00 3.28 0.67
N GLY A 124 0.73 2.92 0.65
CA GLY A 124 -0.30 3.52 1.47
C GLY A 124 -1.05 2.45 2.25
N VAL A 125 -1.25 2.68 3.55
CA VAL A 125 -2.10 1.85 4.41
C VAL A 125 -3.27 2.68 4.90
N TRP A 126 -4.47 2.22 4.61
CA TRP A 126 -5.71 2.75 5.15
C TRP A 126 -6.15 1.95 6.38
N GLU A 127 -6.26 2.61 7.51
CA GLU A 127 -6.85 2.08 8.73
C GLU A 127 -8.35 2.39 8.73
N VAL A 128 -9.17 1.35 8.55
CA VAL A 128 -10.60 1.53 8.26
C VAL A 128 -11.35 2.10 9.45
N ASN A 129 -11.10 1.60 10.65
CA ASN A 129 -11.80 2.01 11.87
C ASN A 129 -11.29 3.37 12.35
N ALA A 130 -9.98 3.57 12.34
CA ALA A 130 -9.33 4.83 12.70
C ALA A 130 -9.54 5.93 11.65
N ARG A 131 -9.96 5.58 10.41
CA ARG A 131 -10.11 6.49 9.26
C ARG A 131 -8.84 7.30 8.98
N ARG A 132 -7.70 6.63 9.01
CA ARG A 132 -6.38 7.23 8.84
C ARG A 132 -5.67 6.59 7.65
N LEU A 133 -5.07 7.41 6.79
CA LEU A 133 -4.19 6.97 5.73
C LEU A 133 -2.75 7.29 6.12
N PHE A 134 -1.91 6.26 6.16
CA PHE A 134 -0.47 6.41 6.27
C PHE A 134 0.16 6.22 4.89
N LEU A 135 1.07 7.10 4.52
CA LEU A 135 1.84 7.04 3.28
C LEU A 135 3.33 6.99 3.63
N ALA A 136 4.06 6.11 2.96
CA ALA A 136 5.50 6.03 3.11
C ALA A 136 6.19 5.68 1.80
N ARG A 137 7.46 6.09 1.69
CA ARG A 137 8.36 5.73 0.61
C ARG A 137 9.78 5.55 1.13
N ASP A 138 10.62 4.86 0.37
CA ASP A 138 12.04 4.76 0.67
C ASP A 138 12.78 6.10 0.45
N ARG A 139 13.96 6.24 1.07
CA ARG A 139 14.78 7.46 1.01
C ARG A 139 15.40 7.75 -0.38
N ILE A 140 15.55 6.74 -1.22
CA ILE A 140 16.29 6.81 -2.49
C ILE A 140 15.35 6.99 -3.68
N GLY A 141 14.07 6.69 -3.52
CA GLY A 141 13.04 6.57 -4.55
C GLY A 141 12.63 7.86 -5.26
N ARG A 142 13.55 8.55 -5.95
CA ARG A 142 13.23 9.75 -6.76
C ARG A 142 12.14 9.50 -7.81
N ALA A 143 11.98 8.27 -8.29
CA ALA A 143 10.99 7.93 -9.31
C ALA A 143 9.53 7.92 -8.79
N LEU A 144 9.32 7.78 -7.49
CA LEU A 144 7.99 7.71 -6.85
C LEU A 144 7.48 9.08 -6.36
N GLN A 145 8.34 10.09 -6.29
CA GLN A 145 8.04 11.41 -5.74
C GLN A 145 6.89 12.15 -6.46
N ARG A 146 6.78 12.01 -7.77
CA ARG A 146 5.80 12.77 -8.58
C ARG A 146 4.36 12.36 -8.31
N HIS A 147 4.09 11.13 -7.85
CA HIS A 147 2.75 10.61 -7.63
C HIS A 147 2.22 10.84 -6.21
N ALA A 148 3.10 10.90 -5.21
CA ALA A 148 2.71 11.19 -3.83
C ALA A 148 2.29 12.65 -3.64
N GLU A 149 2.94 13.59 -4.32
CA GLU A 149 2.60 15.02 -4.26
C GLU A 149 1.25 15.36 -4.89
N GLU A 150 0.82 14.60 -5.89
CA GLU A 150 -0.46 14.81 -6.57
C GLU A 150 -1.64 14.35 -5.70
N ILE A 151 -1.45 13.31 -4.88
CA ILE A 151 -2.43 12.82 -3.90
C ILE A 151 -2.64 13.86 -2.77
N LEU A 152 -1.58 14.56 -2.37
CA LEU A 152 -1.62 15.54 -1.28
C LEU A 152 -2.29 16.87 -1.64
N ARG A 153 -2.33 17.25 -2.91
CA ARG A 153 -2.85 18.56 -3.36
C ARG A 153 -4.38 18.66 -3.44
N HIS A 154 -5.10 17.54 -3.36
CA HIS A 154 -6.56 17.50 -3.52
C HIS A 154 -7.32 17.09 -2.25
N GLY A 155 -6.63 16.90 -1.14
CA GLY A 155 -7.22 16.62 0.18
C GLY A 155 -7.48 17.91 0.96
N GLY A 156 -8.74 18.12 1.37
CA GLY A 156 -9.09 19.15 2.36
C GLY A 156 -8.37 18.93 3.72
N PRO A 157 -8.58 19.79 4.75
CA PRO A 157 -7.70 19.94 5.90
C PRO A 157 -7.71 18.71 6.82
N GLY A 158 -6.93 17.71 6.49
CA GLY A 158 -6.53 16.63 7.35
C GLY A 158 -5.02 16.51 7.26
N GLN A 159 -4.32 16.76 8.35
CA GLN A 159 -2.87 16.60 8.41
C GLN A 159 -2.51 15.16 8.11
N ILE A 160 -1.87 14.93 6.97
CA ILE A 160 -1.27 13.64 6.63
C ILE A 160 0.18 13.72 7.11
N PRO A 161 0.59 12.94 8.13
CA PRO A 161 2.00 12.90 8.49
C PRO A 161 2.77 12.17 7.37
N VAL A 162 3.51 12.91 6.58
CA VAL A 162 4.53 12.36 5.69
C VAL A 162 5.79 12.24 6.54
N GLN A 163 6.20 11.02 6.86
CA GLN A 163 7.51 10.77 7.43
C GLN A 163 8.48 10.46 6.29
N ASP A 164 9.41 11.39 6.06
CA ASP A 164 10.62 11.09 5.31
C ASP A 164 11.49 10.20 6.19
N GLY A 165 11.54 8.92 5.84
CA GLY A 165 12.35 7.90 6.49
C GLY A 165 13.84 8.04 6.12
#